data_5579e5f8a5b066e43e52af291035dab5
#
_entry.id   5579e5f8a5b066e43e52af291035dab5
#
_cell.length_a   1.000
_cell.length_b   1.000
_cell.length_c   1.000
_cell.angle_alpha   90.00
_cell.angle_beta   90.00
_cell.angle_gamma   90.00
#
_symmetry.space_group_name_H-M   'P 1'
#
loop_
_entity.id
_entity.type
_entity.pdbx_description
1 polymer ?
#
loop_
_entity_poly.entity_id
_entity_poly.type
_entity_poly.pdbx_seq_one_letter_code
_entity_poly.pdbx_strand_id
1 'polypeptide(L)'
;MSNPGEADLTPITDPRQLAAWFAAGSKPRSAWKIGTEHEKFGFRRPAAERHGSDFEAPAYEPRGIKAMLEGLQAKGWAPIMDGANIIGLKRDDGSVSLEPGGQFELSGAPMADLHATRVELFDHLRDVHEVAGPLGLGFAPLGFHPIATRDQMPWMPKGRYAIMRNYMPRVGGMGLDMMLRT
;
A
#
# COMPACT_ATOMS: atom_id res chain seq x y z
N MET A 1 6.36 1.38 4.68
CA MET A 1 5.58 2.35 5.47
C MET A 1 5.37 3.63 4.68
N SER A 2 4.22 3.79 4.07
CA SER A 2 3.95 4.93 3.17
C SER A 2 3.09 6.04 3.79
N ASN A 3 2.74 5.93 5.08
CA ASN A 3 1.98 6.93 5.80
C ASN A 3 2.91 7.83 6.61
N PRO A 4 2.93 9.15 6.38
CA PRO A 4 3.69 10.06 7.23
C PRO A 4 3.06 10.03 8.64
N GLY A 5 3.89 9.77 9.65
CA GLY A 5 3.53 10.01 11.06
C GLY A 5 3.38 11.51 11.34
N GLU A 6 2.94 11.83 12.53
CA GLU A 6 3.02 13.22 13.02
C GLU A 6 4.49 13.65 13.09
N ALA A 7 4.77 14.86 12.59
CA ALA A 7 6.11 15.41 12.61
C ALA A 7 6.47 15.79 14.06
N ASP A 8 7.58 15.25 14.58
CA ASP A 8 8.21 15.77 15.78
C ASP A 8 8.99 17.03 15.41
N LEU A 9 8.54 18.18 15.87
CA LEU A 9 9.16 19.48 15.62
C LEU A 9 10.26 19.85 16.62
N THR A 10 10.63 18.94 17.53
CA THR A 10 11.71 19.17 18.48
C THR A 10 13.03 19.35 17.73
N PRO A 11 13.74 20.49 17.89
CA PRO A 11 14.99 20.72 17.20
C PRO A 11 16.06 19.70 17.60
N ILE A 12 16.76 19.16 16.61
CA ILE A 12 17.96 18.34 16.82
C ILE A 12 19.15 19.28 16.99
N THR A 13 19.71 19.36 18.18
CA THR A 13 20.82 20.24 18.53
C THR A 13 22.16 19.52 18.61
N ASP A 14 22.16 18.19 18.68
CA ASP A 14 23.34 17.33 18.74
C ASP A 14 23.16 16.08 17.87
N PRO A 15 24.09 15.76 16.93
CA PRO A 15 24.01 14.54 16.13
C PRO A 15 23.87 13.24 16.92
N ARG A 16 24.34 13.20 18.17
CA ARG A 16 24.17 12.05 19.07
C ARG A 16 22.70 11.74 19.39
N GLN A 17 21.81 12.74 19.29
CA GLN A 17 20.35 12.53 19.48
C GLN A 17 19.80 11.60 18.40
N LEU A 18 20.30 11.69 17.16
CA LEU A 18 19.90 10.76 16.07
C LEU A 18 20.33 9.32 16.40
N ALA A 19 21.59 9.14 16.82
CA ALA A 19 22.10 7.82 17.19
C ALA A 19 21.32 7.24 18.37
N ALA A 20 21.03 8.06 19.39
CA ALA A 20 20.24 7.67 20.56
C ALA A 20 18.81 7.27 20.19
N TRP A 21 18.18 7.97 19.26
CA TRP A 21 16.85 7.66 18.76
C TRP A 21 16.81 6.28 18.09
N PHE A 22 17.76 5.97 17.21
CA PHE A 22 17.89 4.63 16.62
C PHE A 22 18.18 3.56 17.65
N ALA A 23 19.09 3.82 18.59
CA ALA A 23 19.42 2.88 19.66
C ALA A 23 18.21 2.57 20.57
N ALA A 24 17.37 3.56 20.86
CA ALA A 24 16.14 3.39 21.62
C ALA A 24 15.11 2.49 20.93
N GLY A 25 15.18 2.36 19.59
CA GLY A 25 14.37 1.42 18.81
C GLY A 25 14.76 -0.05 19.00
N SER A 26 15.95 -0.34 19.55
CA SER A 26 16.39 -1.71 19.82
C SER A 26 15.56 -2.34 20.93
N LYS A 27 15.12 -3.59 20.69
CA LYS A 27 14.27 -4.33 21.63
C LYS A 27 14.94 -5.63 22.06
N PRO A 28 14.78 -6.06 23.32
CA PRO A 28 15.24 -7.37 23.76
C PRO A 28 14.50 -8.46 22.98
N ARG A 29 15.13 -9.63 22.82
CA ARG A 29 14.57 -10.75 22.06
C ARG A 29 13.16 -11.15 22.51
N SER A 30 12.86 -11.05 23.79
CA SER A 30 11.53 -11.35 24.35
C SER A 30 10.43 -10.39 23.87
N ALA A 31 10.80 -9.21 23.35
CA ALA A 31 9.87 -8.20 22.82
C ALA A 31 9.85 -8.16 21.28
N TRP A 32 10.54 -9.08 20.60
CA TRP A 32 10.53 -9.13 19.15
C TRP A 32 9.14 -9.52 18.63
N LYS A 33 8.75 -8.90 17.54
CA LYS A 33 7.51 -9.13 16.82
C LYS A 33 7.81 -9.27 15.34
N ILE A 34 6.88 -9.87 14.62
CA ILE A 34 6.92 -10.01 13.16
C ILE A 34 5.98 -8.97 12.59
N GLY A 35 6.49 -8.04 11.79
CA GLY A 35 5.69 -7.16 10.95
C GLY A 35 5.71 -7.70 9.52
N THR A 36 4.55 -7.79 8.89
CA THR A 36 4.41 -8.27 7.52
C THR A 36 3.96 -7.13 6.63
N GLU A 37 4.63 -6.95 5.51
CA GLU A 37 4.14 -6.14 4.40
C GLU A 37 3.72 -7.08 3.28
N HIS A 38 2.51 -6.87 2.75
CA HIS A 38 1.96 -7.71 1.71
C HIS A 38 1.32 -6.84 0.63
N GLU A 39 2.02 -6.68 -0.47
CA GLU A 39 1.59 -5.86 -1.58
C GLU A 39 0.95 -6.70 -2.70
N LYS A 40 0.04 -6.07 -3.43
CA LYS A 40 -0.75 -6.70 -4.49
C LYS A 40 -1.00 -5.73 -5.62
N PHE A 41 -0.84 -6.19 -6.87
CA PHE A 41 -1.36 -5.46 -8.03
C PHE A 41 -2.84 -5.72 -8.20
N GLY A 42 -3.61 -4.63 -8.34
CA GLY A 42 -5.00 -4.70 -8.75
C GLY A 42 -5.13 -4.89 -10.27
N PHE A 43 -6.18 -5.58 -10.68
CA PHE A 43 -6.57 -5.72 -12.08
C PHE A 43 -8.08 -5.76 -12.24
N ARG A 44 -8.60 -5.27 -13.37
CA ARG A 44 -9.99 -5.49 -13.72
C ARG A 44 -10.16 -6.91 -14.23
N ARG A 45 -11.16 -7.60 -13.71
CA ARG A 45 -11.52 -8.93 -14.23
C ARG A 45 -12.10 -8.75 -15.62
N PRO A 46 -11.65 -9.50 -16.63
CA PRO A 46 -12.28 -9.47 -17.95
C PRO A 46 -13.74 -9.92 -17.82
N ALA A 47 -14.63 -9.29 -18.58
CA ALA A 47 -15.95 -9.86 -18.83
C ALA A 47 -15.76 -11.23 -19.49
N ALA A 48 -16.66 -12.19 -19.22
CA ALA A 48 -16.53 -13.60 -19.66
C ALA A 48 -16.29 -13.80 -21.17
N GLU A 49 -16.48 -12.77 -21.98
CA GLU A 49 -16.32 -12.78 -23.44
C GLU A 49 -15.03 -12.13 -23.93
N ARG A 50 -14.20 -11.55 -23.05
CA ARG A 50 -12.91 -10.96 -23.45
C ARG A 50 -11.81 -12.02 -23.40
N HIS A 51 -11.46 -12.52 -24.57
CA HIS A 51 -10.23 -13.28 -24.78
C HIS A 51 -9.13 -12.29 -25.20
N GLY A 52 -8.10 -12.13 -24.39
CA GLY A 52 -6.96 -11.34 -24.80
C GLY A 52 -6.20 -10.67 -23.64
N SER A 53 -5.07 -10.09 -24.01
CA SER A 53 -4.12 -9.40 -23.14
C SER A 53 -4.58 -8.02 -22.65
N ASP A 54 -5.87 -7.72 -22.66
CA ASP A 54 -6.42 -6.42 -22.27
C ASP A 54 -6.40 -6.29 -20.74
N PHE A 55 -5.18 -6.12 -20.23
CA PHE A 55 -4.98 -5.76 -18.84
C PHE A 55 -5.33 -4.29 -18.64
N GLU A 56 -6.16 -4.02 -17.65
CA GLU A 56 -6.46 -2.68 -17.17
C GLU A 56 -6.18 -2.60 -15.67
N ALA A 57 -5.23 -1.74 -15.30
CA ALA A 57 -5.01 -1.39 -13.90
C ALA A 57 -6.21 -0.59 -13.39
N PRO A 58 -6.73 -0.87 -12.18
CA PRO A 58 -7.80 -0.08 -11.61
C PRO A 58 -7.32 1.35 -11.34
N ALA A 59 -7.91 2.32 -12.02
CA ALA A 59 -7.71 3.72 -11.70
C ALA A 59 -8.19 4.02 -10.27
N TYR A 60 -7.84 5.18 -9.74
CA TYR A 60 -8.36 5.60 -8.44
C TYR A 60 -9.89 5.69 -8.47
N GLU A 61 -10.46 6.36 -9.49
CA GLU A 61 -11.90 6.47 -9.77
C GLU A 61 -12.17 6.25 -11.26
N PRO A 62 -13.40 5.92 -11.69
CA PRO A 62 -14.51 5.41 -10.90
C PRO A 62 -14.39 3.91 -10.63
N ARG A 63 -15.07 3.42 -9.58
CA ARG A 63 -15.15 1.98 -9.23
C ARG A 63 -13.79 1.28 -9.18
N GLY A 64 -12.76 1.99 -8.76
CA GLY A 64 -11.37 1.53 -8.69
C GLY A 64 -10.87 1.45 -7.25
N ILE A 65 -9.64 1.91 -7.04
CA ILE A 65 -8.94 1.81 -5.75
C ILE A 65 -9.66 2.57 -4.63
N LYS A 66 -10.23 3.75 -4.91
CA LYS A 66 -11.06 4.48 -3.93
C LYS A 66 -12.23 3.64 -3.42
N ALA A 67 -12.96 3.01 -4.34
CA ALA A 67 -14.10 2.16 -3.96
C ALA A 67 -13.67 0.94 -3.14
N MET A 68 -12.46 0.40 -3.36
CA MET A 68 -11.88 -0.63 -2.51
C MET A 68 -11.65 -0.14 -1.09
N LEU A 69 -11.02 1.04 -0.93
CA LEU A 69 -10.79 1.64 0.39
C LEU A 69 -12.11 1.95 1.10
N GLU A 70 -13.08 2.53 0.39
CA GLU A 70 -14.41 2.83 0.94
C GLU A 70 -15.15 1.55 1.37
N GLY A 71 -15.09 0.49 0.56
CA GLY A 71 -15.72 -0.80 0.88
C GLY A 71 -15.12 -1.47 2.12
N LEU A 72 -13.81 -1.34 2.33
CA LEU A 72 -13.14 -1.89 3.51
C LEU A 72 -13.50 -1.15 4.80
N GLN A 73 -13.98 0.10 4.75
CA GLN A 73 -14.46 0.78 5.96
C GLN A 73 -15.61 0.02 6.64
N ALA A 74 -16.48 -0.64 5.86
CA ALA A 74 -17.53 -1.51 6.40
C ALA A 74 -16.99 -2.73 7.16
N LYS A 75 -15.69 -3.03 7.02
CA LYS A 75 -14.96 -4.08 7.74
C LYS A 75 -14.20 -3.56 8.97
N GLY A 76 -14.50 -2.35 9.42
CA GLY A 76 -13.91 -1.74 10.61
C GLY A 76 -12.60 -0.96 10.38
N TRP A 77 -12.25 -0.68 9.13
CA TRP A 77 -11.10 0.15 8.81
C TRP A 77 -11.46 1.65 8.85
N ALA A 78 -10.64 2.46 9.49
CA ALA A 78 -10.77 3.91 9.50
C ALA A 78 -9.97 4.54 8.35
N PRO A 79 -10.48 5.58 7.66
CA PRO A 79 -9.80 6.18 6.53
C PRO A 79 -8.58 7.01 6.95
N ILE A 80 -7.55 6.98 6.10
CA ILE A 80 -6.42 7.90 6.12
C ILE A 80 -6.58 8.82 4.91
N MET A 81 -6.60 10.13 5.16
CA MET A 81 -6.89 11.13 4.14
C MET A 81 -5.64 11.93 3.74
N ASP A 82 -5.58 12.32 2.46
CA ASP A 82 -4.68 13.37 1.94
C ASP A 82 -5.55 14.39 1.21
N GLY A 83 -5.82 15.52 1.84
CA GLY A 83 -6.85 16.45 1.40
C GLY A 83 -8.23 15.79 1.35
N ALA A 84 -8.87 15.80 0.17
CA ALA A 84 -10.16 15.17 -0.05
C ALA A 84 -10.06 13.68 -0.46
N ASN A 85 -8.84 13.15 -0.66
CA ASN A 85 -8.65 11.79 -1.14
C ASN A 85 -8.40 10.82 0.01
N ILE A 86 -9.12 9.69 0.01
CA ILE A 86 -8.79 8.56 0.87
C ILE A 86 -7.57 7.84 0.27
N ILE A 87 -6.46 7.80 1.01
CA ILE A 87 -5.18 7.29 0.51
C ILE A 87 -4.71 6.03 1.24
N GLY A 88 -5.47 5.58 2.18
CA GLY A 88 -5.17 4.39 2.99
C GLY A 88 -6.20 4.20 4.08
N LEU A 89 -5.98 3.19 4.87
CA LEU A 89 -6.84 2.79 5.97
C LEU A 89 -5.98 2.39 7.17
N LYS A 90 -6.52 2.51 8.36
CA LYS A 90 -5.89 2.00 9.60
C LYS A 90 -6.89 1.20 10.41
N ARG A 91 -6.41 0.16 11.09
CA ARG A 91 -7.17 -0.64 12.04
C ARG A 91 -6.18 -1.20 13.06
N ASP A 92 -6.40 -0.91 14.35
CA ASP A 92 -5.47 -1.26 15.40
C ASP A 92 -4.03 -0.80 15.07
N ASP A 93 -3.05 -1.70 15.10
CA ASP A 93 -1.65 -1.44 14.76
C ASP A 93 -1.31 -1.70 13.28
N GLY A 94 -2.31 -2.09 12.47
CA GLY A 94 -2.15 -2.36 11.04
C GLY A 94 -2.67 -1.23 10.15
N SER A 95 -2.20 -1.19 8.91
CA SER A 95 -2.69 -0.26 7.90
C SER A 95 -2.80 -0.89 6.52
N VAL A 96 -3.67 -0.33 5.70
CA VAL A 96 -3.70 -0.54 4.26
C VAL A 96 -3.25 0.74 3.59
N SER A 97 -2.28 0.64 2.71
CA SER A 97 -1.77 1.80 1.98
C SER A 97 -1.72 1.57 0.47
N LEU A 98 -1.44 2.65 -0.25
CA LEU A 98 -1.30 2.63 -1.70
C LEU A 98 0.12 3.01 -2.06
N GLU A 99 0.68 2.27 -3.00
CA GLU A 99 1.89 2.64 -3.71
C GLU A 99 1.55 3.44 -4.98
N PRO A 100 2.53 4.12 -5.66
CA PRO A 100 2.24 5.08 -6.71
C PRO A 100 1.35 4.57 -7.85
N GLY A 101 1.49 3.32 -8.24
CA GLY A 101 0.71 2.66 -9.30
C GLY A 101 -0.60 2.01 -8.83
N GLY A 102 -0.98 2.21 -7.57
CA GLY A 102 -2.18 1.60 -6.99
C GLY A 102 -1.94 0.19 -6.45
N GLN A 103 -0.69 -0.23 -6.29
CA GLN A 103 -0.37 -1.43 -5.54
C GLN A 103 -0.97 -1.29 -4.14
N PHE A 104 -1.68 -2.34 -3.74
CA PHE A 104 -2.52 -2.36 -2.54
C PHE A 104 -1.79 -3.12 -1.43
N GLU A 105 -1.25 -2.39 -0.48
CA GLU A 105 -0.38 -2.90 0.56
C GLU A 105 -1.13 -3.11 1.87
N LEU A 106 -0.95 -4.27 2.49
CA LEU A 106 -1.19 -4.48 3.91
C LEU A 106 0.14 -4.30 4.64
N SER A 107 0.26 -3.28 5.48
CA SER A 107 1.28 -3.21 6.53
C SER A 107 0.65 -3.80 7.78
N GLY A 108 0.95 -5.07 8.06
CA GLY A 108 0.35 -5.83 9.15
C GLY A 108 0.78 -5.34 10.53
N ALA A 109 -0.02 -5.64 11.54
CA ALA A 109 0.32 -5.35 12.92
C ALA A 109 1.54 -6.17 13.39
N PRO A 110 2.32 -5.68 14.37
CA PRO A 110 3.42 -6.46 14.94
C PRO A 110 2.92 -7.70 15.69
N MET A 111 3.04 -8.88 15.07
CA MET A 111 2.52 -10.15 15.56
C MET A 111 3.55 -10.94 16.37
N ALA A 112 3.07 -11.80 17.28
CA ALA A 112 3.94 -12.61 18.15
C ALA A 112 4.65 -13.74 17.39
N ASP A 113 4.00 -14.29 16.37
CA ASP A 113 4.48 -15.44 15.61
C ASP A 113 3.88 -15.52 14.19
N LEU A 114 4.36 -16.45 13.39
CA LEU A 114 3.91 -16.67 12.01
C LEU A 114 2.46 -17.16 11.91
N HIS A 115 1.92 -17.80 12.95
CA HIS A 115 0.52 -18.27 12.94
C HIS A 115 -0.42 -17.07 13.06
N ALA A 116 -0.11 -16.12 13.96
CA ALA A 116 -0.86 -14.87 14.08
C ALA A 116 -0.76 -14.03 12.79
N THR A 117 0.45 -13.90 12.21
CA THR A 117 0.67 -13.23 10.92
C THR A 117 -0.16 -13.87 9.80
N ARG A 118 -0.21 -15.21 9.74
CA ARG A 118 -1.03 -15.93 8.77
C ARG A 118 -2.52 -15.60 8.92
N VAL A 119 -3.04 -15.59 10.13
CA VAL A 119 -4.46 -15.27 10.38
C VAL A 119 -4.77 -13.87 9.88
N GLU A 120 -3.98 -12.86 10.26
CA GLU A 120 -4.15 -11.49 9.80
C GLU A 120 -4.16 -11.38 8.27
N LEU A 121 -3.17 -12.01 7.62
CA LEU A 121 -3.06 -11.99 6.16
C LEU A 121 -4.29 -12.62 5.48
N PHE A 122 -4.73 -13.79 5.94
CA PHE A 122 -5.89 -14.47 5.34
C PHE A 122 -7.19 -13.71 5.58
N ASP A 123 -7.38 -13.10 6.75
CA ASP A 123 -8.52 -12.24 7.03
C ASP A 123 -8.53 -11.02 6.10
N HIS A 124 -7.38 -10.38 5.93
CA HIS A 124 -7.24 -9.27 4.98
C HIS A 124 -7.53 -9.70 3.53
N LEU A 125 -7.00 -10.84 3.08
CA LEU A 125 -7.24 -11.34 1.72
C LEU A 125 -8.73 -11.67 1.49
N ARG A 126 -9.42 -12.23 2.49
CA ARG A 126 -10.86 -12.48 2.44
C ARG A 126 -11.63 -11.16 2.31
N ASP A 127 -11.33 -10.17 3.14
CA ASP A 127 -11.99 -8.87 3.11
C ASP A 127 -11.77 -8.16 1.76
N VAL A 128 -10.55 -8.19 1.23
CA VAL A 128 -10.22 -7.66 -0.10
C VAL A 128 -11.03 -8.39 -1.18
N HIS A 129 -11.12 -9.72 -1.13
CA HIS A 129 -11.87 -10.49 -2.12
C HIS A 129 -13.38 -10.16 -2.11
N GLU A 130 -13.97 -10.06 -0.92
CA GLU A 130 -15.38 -9.74 -0.76
C GLU A 130 -15.74 -8.35 -1.30
N VAL A 131 -14.86 -7.35 -1.08
CA VAL A 131 -15.07 -5.99 -1.59
C VAL A 131 -14.76 -5.90 -3.09
N ALA A 132 -13.72 -6.57 -3.57
CA ALA A 132 -13.29 -6.51 -4.96
C ALA A 132 -14.30 -7.17 -5.93
N GLY A 133 -14.93 -8.27 -5.51
CA GLY A 133 -15.86 -9.05 -6.35
C GLY A 133 -16.94 -8.21 -7.02
N PRO A 134 -17.79 -7.48 -6.26
CA PRO A 134 -18.85 -6.61 -6.82
C PRO A 134 -18.31 -5.44 -7.66
N LEU A 135 -17.05 -5.05 -7.48
CA LEU A 135 -16.40 -4.00 -8.26
C LEU A 135 -15.84 -4.53 -9.60
N GLY A 136 -15.81 -5.84 -9.80
CA GLY A 136 -15.19 -6.48 -10.94
C GLY A 136 -13.67 -6.43 -10.88
N LEU A 137 -13.09 -6.36 -9.68
CA LEU A 137 -11.65 -6.29 -9.46
C LEU A 137 -11.09 -7.62 -8.96
N GLY A 138 -9.80 -7.81 -9.18
CA GLY A 138 -8.97 -8.85 -8.59
C GLY A 138 -7.64 -8.28 -8.13
N PHE A 139 -6.93 -9.02 -7.28
CA PHE A 139 -5.61 -8.64 -6.76
C PHE A 139 -4.68 -9.84 -6.80
N ALA A 140 -3.45 -9.60 -7.26
CA ALA A 140 -2.40 -10.62 -7.37
C ALA A 140 -1.14 -10.20 -6.61
N PRO A 141 -0.62 -11.03 -5.69
CA PRO A 141 0.62 -10.76 -4.95
C PRO A 141 1.83 -11.13 -5.83
N LEU A 142 2.28 -10.19 -6.61
CA LEU A 142 3.41 -10.33 -7.53
C LEU A 142 4.43 -9.24 -7.25
N GLY A 143 5.70 -9.58 -7.26
CA GLY A 143 6.79 -8.61 -7.03
C GLY A 143 7.05 -7.68 -8.22
N PHE A 144 6.53 -8.03 -9.40
CA PHE A 144 6.62 -7.22 -10.61
C PHE A 144 5.37 -7.38 -11.45
N HIS A 145 4.92 -6.28 -12.09
CA HIS A 145 3.73 -6.34 -12.94
C HIS A 145 4.01 -7.13 -14.23
N PRO A 146 3.29 -8.24 -14.50
CA PRO A 146 3.68 -9.17 -15.57
C PRO A 146 3.32 -8.69 -16.98
N ILE A 147 2.43 -7.73 -17.14
CA ILE A 147 1.84 -7.38 -18.43
C ILE A 147 1.95 -5.88 -18.71
N ALA A 148 1.59 -5.02 -17.73
CA ALA A 148 1.50 -3.58 -17.97
C ALA A 148 2.86 -2.94 -18.22
N THR A 149 2.86 -1.94 -19.09
CA THR A 149 3.93 -0.97 -19.20
C THR A 149 3.74 0.13 -18.14
N ARG A 150 4.81 0.85 -17.83
CA ARG A 150 4.77 1.96 -16.87
C ARG A 150 3.70 3.01 -17.19
N ASP A 151 3.52 3.32 -18.48
CA ASP A 151 2.58 4.36 -18.92
C ASP A 151 1.11 3.91 -18.83
N GLN A 152 0.86 2.61 -18.69
CA GLN A 152 -0.48 2.03 -18.48
C GLN A 152 -0.90 2.05 -17.00
N MET A 153 0.04 2.30 -16.09
CA MET A 153 -0.27 2.33 -14.65
C MET A 153 -0.83 3.70 -14.25
N PRO A 154 -1.96 3.72 -13.51
CA PRO A 154 -2.52 4.96 -13.00
C PRO A 154 -1.67 5.53 -11.86
N TRP A 155 -1.72 6.84 -11.69
CA TRP A 155 -1.12 7.49 -10.51
C TRP A 155 -2.16 7.66 -9.40
N MET A 156 -1.79 7.22 -8.20
CA MET A 156 -2.65 7.45 -7.02
C MET A 156 -2.53 8.90 -6.53
N PRO A 157 -3.62 9.48 -5.99
CA PRO A 157 -3.70 10.90 -5.63
C PRO A 157 -3.09 11.19 -4.26
N LYS A 158 -1.84 10.76 -4.01
CA LYS A 158 -1.05 11.19 -2.86
C LYS A 158 -0.19 12.39 -3.24
N GLY A 159 -0.19 13.46 -2.44
CA GLY A 159 0.57 14.67 -2.72
C GLY A 159 2.06 14.42 -2.96
N ARG A 160 2.67 13.51 -2.20
CA ARG A 160 4.08 13.12 -2.39
C ARG A 160 4.35 12.46 -3.75
N TYR A 161 3.37 11.83 -4.38
CA TYR A 161 3.57 11.16 -5.67
C TYR A 161 3.74 12.16 -6.82
N ALA A 162 3.14 13.33 -6.73
CA ALA A 162 3.41 14.41 -7.67
C ALA A 162 4.88 14.88 -7.59
N ILE A 163 5.44 14.94 -6.38
CA ILE A 163 6.86 15.25 -6.16
C ILE A 163 7.73 14.14 -6.74
N MET A 164 7.44 12.88 -6.42
CA MET A 164 8.18 11.71 -6.90
C MET A 164 8.18 11.62 -8.43
N ARG A 165 7.04 11.84 -9.07
CA ARG A 165 6.90 11.83 -10.54
C ARG A 165 7.84 12.81 -11.22
N ASN A 166 8.05 13.97 -10.61
CA ASN A 166 8.93 15.03 -11.14
C ASN A 166 10.39 14.83 -10.76
N TYR A 167 10.66 14.28 -9.58
CA TYR A 167 12.01 14.15 -9.04
C TYR A 167 12.74 12.89 -9.50
N MET A 168 12.07 11.74 -9.48
CA MET A 168 12.69 10.44 -9.73
C MET A 168 13.41 10.35 -11.10
N PRO A 169 12.89 10.90 -12.21
CA PRO A 169 13.59 10.89 -13.49
C PRO A 169 14.91 11.68 -13.50
N ARG A 170 15.08 12.62 -12.56
CA ARG A 170 16.29 13.45 -12.48
C ARG A 170 17.43 12.74 -11.75
N VAL A 171 17.13 11.76 -10.92
CA VAL A 171 18.11 11.05 -10.08
C VAL A 171 18.40 9.63 -10.55
N GLY A 172 17.61 9.09 -11.48
CA GLY A 172 17.87 7.77 -12.05
C GLY A 172 16.87 7.37 -13.13
N GLY A 173 17.36 6.70 -14.19
CA GLY A 173 16.55 6.28 -15.33
C GLY A 173 15.45 5.25 -14.98
N MET A 174 15.63 4.50 -13.90
CA MET A 174 14.68 3.47 -13.44
C MET A 174 13.79 3.93 -12.28
N GLY A 175 13.89 5.19 -11.85
CA GLY A 175 13.16 5.68 -10.68
C GLY A 175 11.63 5.55 -10.79
N LEU A 176 11.07 5.70 -12.00
CA LEU A 176 9.64 5.54 -12.25
C LEU A 176 9.19 4.08 -12.41
N ASP A 177 10.12 3.11 -12.45
CA ASP A 177 9.75 1.69 -12.50
C ASP A 177 9.11 1.19 -11.20
N MET A 178 9.13 2.03 -10.14
CA MET A 178 8.33 1.82 -8.94
C MET A 178 6.83 1.63 -9.21
N MET A 179 6.33 2.12 -10.36
CA MET A 179 4.95 1.90 -10.79
C MET A 179 4.63 0.43 -11.09
N LEU A 180 5.66 -0.38 -11.35
CA LEU A 180 5.54 -1.79 -11.77
C LEU A 180 6.10 -2.78 -10.73
N ARG A 181 6.49 -2.31 -9.57
CA ARG A 181 7.11 -3.13 -8.52
C ARG A 181 6.33 -3.05 -7.21
N THR A 182 6.48 -4.07 -6.41
CA THR A 182 6.04 -4.09 -5.02
C THR A 182 7.23 -4.26 -4.09
#